data_0de1a66c429b58d2ec222c825822404c
#
_entry.id   0de1a66c429b58d2ec222c825822404c
#
_cell.length_a   1.000
_cell.length_b   1.000
_cell.length_c   1.000
_cell.angle_alpha   90.00
_cell.angle_beta   90.00
_cell.angle_gamma   90.00
#
_symmetry.space_group_name_H-M   'P 1'
#
loop_
_entity.id
_entity.type
_entity.pdbx_description
1 polymer ?
#
loop_
_entity_poly.entity_id
_entity_poly.type
_entity_poly.pdbx_seq_one_letter_code
_entity_poly.pdbx_strand_id
1 'polypeptide(L)'
;MPKAKSAPARVRARIPEPQRLRGILAGLARAYPTAHCALHHRNAWELLVATILSAQCTDVRVNIVTPELFSQLPTPQAMARMEPEAVEPLIRTTGFYHNKAKSVVGAARRIVADYGGKVPNSMEALLTLPGVARKTANVVLGVWFHKATGIVVDTHVQRVSRRLELTSEEDPKRIETDLMRQIPKDQWIDFSHRVIWHGRQVCVARKPKCVDCAIEKFCFSADKTYWS
;
A
#
# COMPACT_ATOMS: atom_id res chain seq x y z
N MET A 1 3.91 -5.54 -44.50
CA MET A 1 3.97 -4.89 -43.19
C MET A 1 5.42 -4.90 -42.72
N PRO A 2 6.11 -3.77 -42.50
CA PRO A 2 7.50 -3.76 -42.08
C PRO A 2 7.61 -4.16 -40.62
N LYS A 3 8.47 -5.18 -40.33
CA LYS A 3 8.85 -5.58 -39.00
C LYS A 3 9.56 -4.42 -38.28
N ALA A 4 9.03 -4.01 -37.12
CA ALA A 4 9.68 -3.04 -36.26
C ALA A 4 11.10 -3.55 -35.94
N LYS A 5 12.11 -2.78 -36.31
CA LYS A 5 13.51 -3.02 -35.94
C LYS A 5 13.63 -2.87 -34.44
N SER A 6 14.03 -3.95 -33.74
CA SER A 6 14.45 -3.88 -32.35
C SER A 6 15.56 -2.85 -32.19
N ALA A 7 15.35 -1.87 -31.30
CA ALA A 7 16.39 -0.90 -30.99
C ALA A 7 17.66 -1.62 -30.48
N PRO A 8 18.87 -1.15 -30.86
CA PRO A 8 20.11 -1.78 -30.40
C PRO A 8 20.20 -1.69 -28.89
N ALA A 9 20.54 -2.82 -28.25
CA ALA A 9 20.85 -2.88 -26.83
C ALA A 9 22.10 -1.99 -26.57
N ARG A 10 21.87 -0.72 -26.26
CA ARG A 10 22.93 0.12 -25.68
C ARG A 10 23.26 -0.50 -24.32
N VAL A 11 24.41 -1.13 -24.21
CA VAL A 11 25.02 -1.51 -22.93
C VAL A 11 25.31 -0.20 -22.19
N ARG A 12 24.33 0.32 -21.46
CA ARG A 12 24.60 1.40 -20.50
C ARG A 12 25.45 0.81 -19.40
N ALA A 13 26.57 1.45 -19.10
CA ALA A 13 27.34 1.13 -17.91
C ALA A 13 26.38 1.13 -16.72
N ARG A 14 26.19 -0.03 -16.06
CA ARG A 14 25.30 -0.15 -14.89
C ARG A 14 25.81 0.79 -13.82
N ILE A 15 24.95 1.72 -13.38
CA ILE A 15 25.23 2.58 -12.24
C ILE A 15 25.42 1.68 -11.02
N PRO A 16 26.51 1.83 -10.22
CA PRO A 16 26.73 1.01 -9.02
C PRO A 16 25.49 0.97 -8.12
N GLU A 17 25.12 -0.20 -7.60
CA GLU A 17 23.87 -0.44 -6.88
C GLU A 17 23.57 0.58 -5.75
N PRO A 18 24.51 0.95 -4.85
CA PRO A 18 24.23 1.94 -3.81
C PRO A 18 23.94 3.34 -4.36
N GLN A 19 24.58 3.73 -5.48
CA GLN A 19 24.34 5.03 -6.11
C GLN A 19 23.01 5.03 -6.87
N ARG A 20 22.67 3.92 -7.51
CA ARG A 20 21.41 3.71 -8.20
C ARG A 20 20.23 3.77 -7.22
N LEU A 21 20.30 3.06 -6.09
CA LEU A 21 19.27 3.10 -5.06
C LEU A 21 19.06 4.52 -4.52
N ARG A 22 20.15 5.23 -4.18
CA ARG A 22 20.06 6.64 -3.76
C ARG A 22 19.38 7.52 -4.81
N GLY A 23 19.69 7.30 -6.10
CA GLY A 23 19.06 8.00 -7.20
C GLY A 23 17.58 7.73 -7.34
N ILE A 24 17.14 6.48 -7.17
CA ILE A 24 15.73 6.07 -7.15
C ILE A 24 14.99 6.75 -6.00
N LEU A 25 15.50 6.63 -4.76
CA LEU A 25 14.88 7.21 -3.57
C LEU A 25 14.76 8.73 -3.67
N ALA A 26 15.82 9.42 -4.08
CA ALA A 26 15.82 10.86 -4.27
C ALA A 26 14.88 11.30 -5.42
N GLY A 27 14.83 10.55 -6.52
CA GLY A 27 13.94 10.83 -7.63
C GLY A 27 12.47 10.69 -7.24
N LEU A 28 12.12 9.63 -6.51
CA LEU A 28 10.76 9.44 -5.96
C LEU A 28 10.40 10.52 -4.95
N ALA A 29 11.32 10.93 -4.07
CA ALA A 29 11.08 11.98 -3.09
C ALA A 29 10.78 13.33 -3.75
N ARG A 30 11.52 13.69 -4.82
CA ARG A 30 11.27 14.92 -5.58
C ARG A 30 9.97 14.88 -6.37
N ALA A 31 9.65 13.72 -6.97
CA ALA A 31 8.42 13.59 -7.78
C ALA A 31 7.15 13.54 -6.93
N TYR A 32 7.23 12.99 -5.72
CA TYR A 32 6.09 12.75 -4.83
C TYR A 32 6.37 13.24 -3.40
N PRO A 33 6.63 14.54 -3.19
CA PRO A 33 7.01 15.08 -1.88
C PRO A 33 5.86 14.98 -0.85
N THR A 34 4.61 14.96 -1.32
CA THR A 34 3.40 14.92 -0.49
C THR A 34 2.67 13.58 -0.55
N ALA A 35 3.34 12.51 -1.01
CA ALA A 35 2.72 11.20 -1.09
C ALA A 35 2.30 10.70 0.30
N HIS A 36 1.04 10.33 0.42
CA HIS A 36 0.44 9.87 1.67
C HIS A 36 -0.60 8.76 1.42
N CYS A 37 -1.14 8.20 2.48
CA CYS A 37 -2.23 7.24 2.42
C CYS A 37 -3.47 7.88 1.79
N ALA A 38 -4.01 7.25 0.75
CA ALA A 38 -5.19 7.77 0.05
C ALA A 38 -6.52 7.48 0.76
N LEU A 39 -6.53 6.63 1.79
CA LEU A 39 -7.72 6.35 2.59
C LEU A 39 -7.97 7.50 3.57
N HIS A 40 -9.19 8.07 3.55
CA HIS A 40 -9.58 9.12 4.47
C HIS A 40 -9.81 8.54 5.88
N HIS A 41 -9.24 9.18 6.89
CA HIS A 41 -9.35 8.75 8.29
C HIS A 41 -9.03 9.92 9.24
N ARG A 42 -9.65 9.93 10.41
CA ARG A 42 -9.45 10.92 11.47
C ARG A 42 -8.76 10.32 12.71
N ASN A 43 -8.70 8.98 12.78
CA ASN A 43 -8.11 8.24 13.89
C ASN A 43 -7.69 6.82 13.45
N ALA A 44 -7.00 6.10 14.34
CA ALA A 44 -6.51 4.74 14.09
C ALA A 44 -7.62 3.74 13.76
N TRP A 45 -8.80 3.88 14.39
CA TRP A 45 -9.93 3.00 14.15
C TRP A 45 -10.47 3.17 12.73
N GLU A 46 -10.70 4.40 12.31
CA GLU A 46 -11.15 4.69 10.94
C GLU A 46 -10.15 4.19 9.90
N LEU A 47 -8.85 4.39 10.13
CA LEU A 47 -7.82 3.87 9.22
C LEU A 47 -7.83 2.35 9.16
N LEU A 48 -7.96 1.67 10.29
CA LEU A 48 -8.02 0.21 10.35
C LEU A 48 -9.21 -0.32 9.55
N VAL A 49 -10.41 0.22 9.80
CA VAL A 49 -11.63 -0.17 9.09
C VAL A 49 -11.50 0.12 7.59
N ALA A 50 -11.09 1.33 7.21
CA ALA A 50 -10.89 1.69 5.82
C ALA A 50 -9.89 0.75 5.11
N THR A 51 -8.82 0.35 5.81
CA THR A 51 -7.83 -0.59 5.27
C THR A 51 -8.41 -2.01 5.10
N ILE A 52 -9.22 -2.49 6.04
CA ILE A 52 -9.94 -3.77 5.89
C ILE A 52 -10.88 -3.70 4.67
N LEU A 53 -11.63 -2.60 4.53
CA LEU A 53 -12.56 -2.41 3.42
C LEU A 53 -11.86 -2.27 2.06
N SER A 54 -10.60 -1.83 2.02
CA SER A 54 -9.83 -1.65 0.78
C SER A 54 -9.34 -2.97 0.16
N ALA A 55 -9.50 -4.10 0.83
CA ALA A 55 -9.16 -5.41 0.26
C ALA A 55 -10.00 -5.66 -1.02
N GLN A 56 -9.32 -5.78 -2.17
CA GLN A 56 -9.93 -5.92 -3.49
C GLN A 56 -10.98 -4.83 -3.81
N CYS A 57 -10.77 -3.62 -3.29
CA CYS A 57 -11.61 -2.45 -3.53
C CYS A 57 -10.73 -1.22 -3.74
N THR A 58 -11.20 -0.27 -4.55
CA THR A 58 -10.46 0.99 -4.77
C THR A 58 -10.59 1.91 -3.57
N ASP A 59 -9.52 2.68 -3.26
CA ASP A 59 -9.55 3.68 -2.19
C ASP A 59 -10.67 4.72 -2.40
N VAL A 60 -10.93 5.10 -3.66
CA VAL A 60 -12.04 5.99 -4.02
C VAL A 60 -13.39 5.45 -3.55
N ARG A 61 -13.66 4.15 -3.80
CA ARG A 61 -14.90 3.52 -3.35
C ARG A 61 -14.99 3.45 -1.83
N VAL A 62 -13.89 3.10 -1.16
CA VAL A 62 -13.84 3.08 0.31
C VAL A 62 -14.12 4.47 0.88
N ASN A 63 -13.51 5.51 0.32
CA ASN A 63 -13.71 6.90 0.75
C ASN A 63 -15.13 7.45 0.51
N ILE A 64 -15.90 6.85 -0.42
CA ILE A 64 -17.32 7.17 -0.61
C ILE A 64 -18.18 6.50 0.48
N VAL A 65 -17.81 5.30 0.91
CA VAL A 65 -18.62 4.48 1.83
C VAL A 65 -18.37 4.84 3.29
N THR A 66 -17.13 5.12 3.65
CA THR A 66 -16.71 5.29 5.06
C THR A 66 -17.32 6.49 5.78
N PRO A 67 -17.64 7.63 5.16
CA PRO A 67 -18.29 8.74 5.85
C PRO A 67 -19.64 8.34 6.47
N GLU A 68 -20.51 7.64 5.73
CA GLU A 68 -21.79 7.16 6.22
C GLU A 68 -21.58 6.09 7.31
N LEU A 69 -20.67 5.15 7.10
CA LEU A 69 -20.35 4.12 8.08
C LEU A 69 -19.90 4.74 9.43
N PHE A 70 -19.01 5.74 9.40
CA PHE A 70 -18.49 6.36 10.62
C PHE A 70 -19.42 7.39 11.24
N SER A 71 -20.41 7.92 10.50
CA SER A 71 -21.46 8.73 11.09
C SER A 71 -22.35 7.92 12.03
N GLN A 72 -22.65 6.66 11.65
CA GLN A 72 -23.47 5.75 12.43
C GLN A 72 -22.68 4.98 13.48
N LEU A 73 -21.46 4.55 13.16
CA LEU A 73 -20.62 3.66 13.95
C LEU A 73 -19.20 4.25 14.17
N PRO A 74 -19.10 5.38 14.90
CA PRO A 74 -17.86 6.17 14.99
C PRO A 74 -16.74 5.52 15.80
N THR A 75 -17.06 4.54 16.66
CA THR A 75 -16.11 3.97 17.61
C THR A 75 -16.07 2.45 17.56
N PRO A 76 -14.98 1.80 18.02
CA PRO A 76 -14.95 0.35 18.20
C PRO A 76 -16.13 -0.15 19.08
N GLN A 77 -16.51 0.59 20.14
CA GLN A 77 -17.59 0.22 21.03
C GLN A 77 -18.97 0.21 20.31
N ALA A 78 -19.22 1.22 19.46
CA ALA A 78 -20.45 1.26 18.66
C ALA A 78 -20.49 0.08 17.66
N MET A 79 -19.40 -0.17 16.96
CA MET A 79 -19.30 -1.26 15.99
C MET A 79 -19.38 -2.64 16.65
N ALA A 80 -18.80 -2.84 17.83
CA ALA A 80 -18.78 -4.11 18.54
C ALA A 80 -20.17 -4.61 18.97
N ARG A 81 -21.13 -3.69 19.14
CA ARG A 81 -22.52 -3.99 19.51
C ARG A 81 -23.35 -4.45 18.32
N MET A 82 -22.86 -4.26 17.11
CA MET A 82 -23.59 -4.63 15.90
C MET A 82 -23.43 -6.11 15.59
N GLU A 83 -24.44 -6.69 14.95
CA GLU A 83 -24.27 -7.93 14.22
C GLU A 83 -23.75 -7.64 12.80
N PRO A 84 -22.91 -8.53 12.23
CA PRO A 84 -22.33 -8.30 10.89
C PRO A 84 -23.36 -7.96 9.82
N GLU A 85 -24.53 -8.60 9.88
CA GLU A 85 -25.63 -8.42 8.93
C GLU A 85 -26.19 -6.99 8.91
N ALA A 86 -26.14 -6.30 10.05
CA ALA A 86 -26.56 -4.90 10.14
C ALA A 86 -25.52 -3.92 9.56
N VAL A 87 -24.25 -4.32 9.46
CA VAL A 87 -23.17 -3.51 8.86
C VAL A 87 -23.10 -3.70 7.35
N GLU A 88 -23.52 -4.86 6.83
CA GLU A 88 -23.43 -5.21 5.41
C GLU A 88 -24.03 -4.17 4.46
N PRO A 89 -25.24 -3.62 4.70
CA PRO A 89 -25.82 -2.60 3.81
C PRO A 89 -24.92 -1.37 3.66
N LEU A 90 -24.28 -0.94 4.74
CA LEU A 90 -23.42 0.26 4.77
C LEU A 90 -22.14 0.09 3.94
N ILE A 91 -21.65 -1.15 3.79
CA ILE A 91 -20.38 -1.42 3.10
C ILE A 91 -20.55 -2.24 1.81
N ARG A 92 -21.78 -2.49 1.37
CA ARG A 92 -22.12 -3.41 0.28
C ARG A 92 -21.33 -3.14 -1.01
N THR A 93 -21.14 -1.88 -1.36
CA THR A 93 -20.47 -1.49 -2.61
C THR A 93 -18.95 -1.67 -2.58
N THR A 94 -18.36 -2.05 -1.44
CA THR A 94 -16.93 -2.36 -1.36
C THR A 94 -16.56 -3.77 -1.85
N GLY A 95 -17.56 -4.62 -2.16
CA GLY A 95 -17.36 -6.02 -2.53
C GLY A 95 -16.96 -6.92 -1.35
N PHE A 96 -17.20 -8.22 -1.43
CA PHE A 96 -16.91 -9.18 -0.35
C PHE A 96 -17.46 -8.75 1.02
N TYR A 97 -18.57 -8.00 1.00
CA TYR A 97 -19.08 -7.26 2.16
C TYR A 97 -19.47 -8.16 3.33
N HIS A 98 -19.95 -9.39 3.11
CA HIS A 98 -20.21 -10.36 4.17
C HIS A 98 -18.96 -10.65 5.02
N ASN A 99 -17.84 -10.98 4.36
CA ASN A 99 -16.58 -11.27 5.06
C ASN A 99 -15.98 -10.01 5.68
N LYS A 100 -16.12 -8.85 5.03
CA LYS A 100 -15.66 -7.58 5.55
C LYS A 100 -16.44 -7.13 6.77
N ALA A 101 -17.78 -7.28 6.77
CA ALA A 101 -18.61 -7.01 7.93
C ALA A 101 -18.21 -7.88 9.13
N LYS A 102 -18.07 -9.19 8.92
CA LYS A 102 -17.57 -10.11 9.97
C LYS A 102 -16.20 -9.69 10.50
N SER A 103 -15.29 -9.31 9.60
CA SER A 103 -13.95 -8.86 9.98
C SER A 103 -13.96 -7.58 10.79
N VAL A 104 -14.72 -6.55 10.35
CA VAL A 104 -14.77 -5.25 11.02
C VAL A 104 -15.45 -5.36 12.40
N VAL A 105 -16.60 -6.06 12.49
CA VAL A 105 -17.30 -6.29 13.75
C VAL A 105 -16.42 -7.15 14.69
N GLY A 106 -15.82 -8.21 14.18
CA GLY A 106 -14.93 -9.07 14.96
C GLY A 106 -13.69 -8.32 15.49
N ALA A 107 -13.07 -7.48 14.64
CA ALA A 107 -11.96 -6.62 15.07
C ALA A 107 -12.41 -5.63 16.17
N ALA A 108 -13.58 -5.02 16.02
CA ALA A 108 -14.15 -4.12 17.02
C ALA A 108 -14.39 -4.81 18.36
N ARG A 109 -15.03 -5.98 18.35
CA ARG A 109 -15.26 -6.80 19.55
C ARG A 109 -13.95 -7.13 20.27
N ARG A 110 -12.93 -7.55 19.48
CA ARG A 110 -11.60 -7.85 20.01
C ARG A 110 -10.90 -6.62 20.59
N ILE A 111 -10.97 -5.48 19.90
CA ILE A 111 -10.40 -4.22 20.39
C ILE A 111 -11.05 -3.78 21.70
N VAL A 112 -12.37 -3.94 21.85
CA VAL A 112 -13.07 -3.61 23.09
C VAL A 112 -12.70 -4.55 24.20
N ALA A 113 -12.67 -5.86 23.95
CA ALA A 113 -12.42 -6.88 24.97
C ALA A 113 -10.97 -6.88 25.46
N ASP A 114 -10.01 -6.87 24.53
CA ASP A 114 -8.60 -7.15 24.85
C ASP A 114 -7.74 -5.88 24.92
N TYR A 115 -8.19 -4.75 24.33
CA TYR A 115 -7.37 -3.53 24.20
C TYR A 115 -8.07 -2.27 24.72
N GLY A 116 -9.10 -2.42 25.59
CA GLY A 116 -9.78 -1.30 26.22
C GLY A 116 -10.42 -0.32 25.25
N GLY A 117 -10.82 -0.78 24.07
CA GLY A 117 -11.45 0.03 23.03
C GLY A 117 -10.47 0.90 22.23
N LYS A 118 -9.17 0.71 22.35
CA LYS A 118 -8.13 1.42 21.59
C LYS A 118 -7.45 0.47 20.60
N VAL A 119 -7.27 0.93 19.36
CA VAL A 119 -6.52 0.16 18.35
C VAL A 119 -5.10 -0.10 18.86
N PRO A 120 -4.65 -1.36 18.93
CA PRO A 120 -3.32 -1.67 19.41
C PRO A 120 -2.22 -1.14 18.48
N ASN A 121 -1.06 -0.82 19.04
CA ASN A 121 0.05 -0.17 18.35
C ASN A 121 1.30 -1.06 18.21
N SER A 122 1.12 -2.39 18.19
CA SER A 122 2.16 -3.36 17.88
C SER A 122 1.72 -4.32 16.77
N MET A 123 2.69 -4.89 16.05
CA MET A 123 2.43 -5.84 14.96
C MET A 123 1.71 -7.09 15.49
N GLU A 124 2.20 -7.62 16.62
CA GLU A 124 1.70 -8.84 17.23
C GLU A 124 0.23 -8.69 17.63
N ALA A 125 -0.11 -7.58 18.27
CA ALA A 125 -1.48 -7.30 18.71
C ALA A 125 -2.42 -7.04 17.52
N LEU A 126 -1.98 -6.30 16.51
CA LEU A 126 -2.79 -6.06 15.30
C LEU A 126 -3.10 -7.36 14.53
N LEU A 127 -2.15 -8.30 14.47
CA LEU A 127 -2.34 -9.59 13.80
C LEU A 127 -3.34 -10.50 14.51
N THR A 128 -3.72 -10.23 15.78
CA THR A 128 -4.79 -10.96 16.46
C THR A 128 -6.18 -10.55 16.00
N LEU A 129 -6.30 -9.39 15.35
CA LEU A 129 -7.60 -8.84 14.96
C LEU A 129 -8.13 -9.54 13.68
N PRO A 130 -9.41 -9.95 13.66
CA PRO A 130 -10.04 -10.49 12.46
C PRO A 130 -9.89 -9.55 11.24
N GLY A 131 -9.53 -10.10 10.09
CA GLY A 131 -9.36 -9.35 8.85
C GLY A 131 -8.07 -8.52 8.76
N VAL A 132 -7.19 -8.60 9.76
CA VAL A 132 -5.92 -7.88 9.79
C VAL A 132 -4.75 -8.82 9.47
N ALA A 133 -4.24 -8.69 8.25
CA ALA A 133 -2.99 -9.32 7.84
C ALA A 133 -1.81 -8.35 8.01
N ARG A 134 -0.58 -8.85 7.83
CA ARG A 134 0.67 -8.07 7.95
C ARG A 134 0.64 -6.75 7.17
N LYS A 135 0.11 -6.75 5.93
CA LYS A 135 -0.03 -5.53 5.14
C LYS A 135 -0.93 -4.49 5.82
N THR A 136 -2.10 -4.91 6.32
CA THR A 136 -3.02 -4.02 7.06
C THR A 136 -2.36 -3.47 8.31
N ALA A 137 -1.67 -4.31 9.09
CA ALA A 137 -0.94 -3.89 10.28
C ALA A 137 0.17 -2.87 9.94
N ASN A 138 0.96 -3.10 8.89
CA ASN A 138 1.98 -2.15 8.44
C ASN A 138 1.38 -0.80 8.03
N VAL A 139 0.21 -0.78 7.37
CA VAL A 139 -0.48 0.48 7.03
C VAL A 139 -0.87 1.24 8.31
N VAL A 140 -1.52 0.57 9.25
CA VAL A 140 -1.98 1.21 10.51
C VAL A 140 -0.80 1.70 11.33
N LEU A 141 0.25 0.88 11.49
CA LEU A 141 1.44 1.23 12.25
C LEU A 141 2.22 2.37 11.61
N GLY A 142 2.41 2.32 10.29
CA GLY A 142 3.15 3.35 9.57
C GLY A 142 2.40 4.67 9.49
N VAL A 143 1.14 4.63 9.06
CA VAL A 143 0.37 5.85 8.76
C VAL A 143 -0.09 6.56 10.03
N TRP A 144 -0.67 5.82 11.00
CA TRP A 144 -1.21 6.43 12.20
C TRP A 144 -0.20 6.53 13.35
N PHE A 145 0.51 5.45 13.61
CA PHE A 145 1.44 5.41 14.74
C PHE A 145 2.87 5.83 14.39
N HIS A 146 3.15 6.15 13.13
CA HIS A 146 4.48 6.53 12.62
C HIS A 146 5.59 5.52 12.98
N LYS A 147 5.22 4.22 13.03
CA LYS A 147 6.13 3.13 13.33
C LYS A 147 6.51 2.39 12.04
N ALA A 148 7.76 2.51 11.64
CA ALA A 148 8.32 1.78 10.50
C ALA A 148 8.61 0.31 10.91
N THR A 149 7.58 -0.55 10.86
CA THR A 149 7.65 -1.98 11.18
C THR A 149 7.84 -2.86 9.95
N GLY A 150 7.64 -2.30 8.75
CA GLY A 150 7.82 -2.96 7.47
C GLY A 150 7.46 -2.03 6.32
N ILE A 151 7.74 -2.48 5.11
CA ILE A 151 7.36 -1.81 3.85
C ILE A 151 6.03 -2.39 3.38
N VAL A 152 5.04 -1.53 3.13
CA VAL A 152 3.75 -1.95 2.60
C VAL A 152 3.93 -2.39 1.14
N VAL A 153 3.75 -3.68 0.88
CA VAL A 153 3.83 -4.24 -0.48
C VAL A 153 2.42 -4.52 -1.00
N ASP A 154 1.94 -3.63 -1.87
CA ASP A 154 0.74 -3.83 -2.66
C ASP A 154 1.09 -4.21 -4.12
N THR A 155 0.10 -4.34 -4.99
CA THR A 155 0.31 -4.64 -6.41
C THR A 155 1.14 -3.59 -7.15
N HIS A 156 1.12 -2.32 -6.70
CA HIS A 156 1.94 -1.25 -7.27
C HIS A 156 3.40 -1.37 -6.81
N VAL A 157 3.62 -1.54 -5.51
CA VAL A 157 4.97 -1.72 -4.94
C VAL A 157 5.61 -2.98 -5.52
N GLN A 158 4.89 -4.11 -5.57
CA GLN A 158 5.36 -5.34 -6.19
C GLN A 158 5.83 -5.11 -7.63
N ARG A 159 4.97 -4.54 -8.48
CA ARG A 159 5.29 -4.29 -9.89
C ARG A 159 6.46 -3.33 -10.09
N VAL A 160 6.42 -2.19 -9.39
CA VAL A 160 7.44 -1.14 -9.56
C VAL A 160 8.79 -1.60 -9.04
N SER A 161 8.84 -2.27 -7.87
CA SER A 161 10.08 -2.79 -7.29
C SER A 161 10.74 -3.86 -8.18
N ARG A 162 9.92 -4.73 -8.80
CA ARG A 162 10.44 -5.71 -9.78
C ARG A 162 10.97 -5.03 -11.04
N ARG A 163 10.26 -4.04 -11.59
CA ARG A 163 10.73 -3.25 -12.74
C ARG A 163 12.01 -2.49 -12.44
N LEU A 164 12.18 -2.03 -11.21
CA LEU A 164 13.40 -1.39 -10.74
C LEU A 164 14.47 -2.40 -10.33
N GLU A 165 14.25 -3.71 -10.49
CA GLU A 165 15.17 -4.77 -10.08
C GLU A 165 15.63 -4.65 -8.61
N LEU A 166 14.79 -4.09 -7.73
CA LEU A 166 15.01 -4.06 -6.30
C LEU A 166 14.71 -5.41 -5.65
N THR A 167 13.99 -6.28 -6.35
CA THR A 167 13.68 -7.65 -5.98
C THR A 167 13.37 -8.47 -7.23
N SER A 168 13.66 -9.77 -7.18
CA SER A 168 13.20 -10.76 -8.15
C SER A 168 12.02 -11.59 -7.66
N GLU A 169 11.63 -11.40 -6.38
CA GLU A 169 10.61 -12.18 -5.72
C GLU A 169 9.19 -11.83 -6.22
N GLU A 170 8.26 -12.79 -6.06
CA GLU A 170 6.84 -12.64 -6.39
C GLU A 170 5.95 -12.62 -5.14
N ASP A 171 6.40 -13.28 -4.08
CA ASP A 171 5.69 -13.28 -2.80
C ASP A 171 5.83 -11.93 -2.08
N PRO A 172 4.74 -11.27 -1.69
CA PRO A 172 4.79 -9.96 -1.05
C PRO A 172 5.63 -9.90 0.22
N LYS A 173 5.70 -10.98 1.01
CA LYS A 173 6.51 -11.03 2.23
C LYS A 173 8.00 -11.09 1.93
N ARG A 174 8.38 -11.83 0.88
CA ARG A 174 9.77 -11.89 0.40
C ARG A 174 10.18 -10.57 -0.20
N ILE A 175 9.32 -9.93 -1.01
CA ILE A 175 9.54 -8.58 -1.54
C ILE A 175 9.75 -7.59 -0.39
N GLU A 176 8.90 -7.59 0.63
CA GLU A 176 9.05 -6.75 1.82
C GLU A 176 10.44 -6.95 2.45
N THR A 177 10.86 -8.19 2.62
CA THR A 177 12.17 -8.54 3.20
C THR A 177 13.32 -7.99 2.36
N ASP A 178 13.28 -8.15 1.03
CA ASP A 178 14.32 -7.65 0.13
C ASP A 178 14.41 -6.13 0.16
N LEU A 179 13.27 -5.45 0.14
CA LEU A 179 13.22 -4.00 0.20
C LEU A 179 13.74 -3.45 1.54
N MET A 180 13.36 -4.10 2.65
CA MET A 180 13.80 -3.71 3.99
C MET A 180 15.33 -3.86 4.19
N ARG A 181 15.97 -4.80 3.50
CA ARG A 181 17.43 -4.97 3.53
C ARG A 181 18.18 -3.84 2.83
N GLN A 182 17.57 -3.21 1.83
CA GLN A 182 18.21 -2.23 0.95
C GLN A 182 17.86 -0.80 1.33
N ILE A 183 16.60 -0.55 1.71
CA ILE A 183 16.08 0.79 1.97
C ILE A 183 16.29 1.17 3.43
N PRO A 184 16.82 2.37 3.74
CA PRO A 184 16.92 2.87 5.10
C PRO A 184 15.58 2.85 5.83
N LYS A 185 15.57 2.45 7.10
CA LYS A 185 14.35 2.22 7.89
C LYS A 185 13.48 3.47 8.02
N ASP A 186 14.08 4.62 8.12
CA ASP A 186 13.41 5.93 8.19
C ASP A 186 12.65 6.29 6.91
N GLN A 187 12.93 5.61 5.80
CA GLN A 187 12.27 5.82 4.51
C GLN A 187 11.18 4.78 4.18
N TRP A 188 10.96 3.75 4.97
CA TRP A 188 10.05 2.65 4.63
C TRP A 188 8.61 3.09 4.39
N ILE A 189 8.10 3.98 5.23
CA ILE A 189 6.73 4.50 5.12
C ILE A 189 6.60 5.33 3.85
N ASP A 190 7.46 6.32 3.69
CA ASP A 190 7.47 7.22 2.55
C ASP A 190 7.71 6.50 1.23
N PHE A 191 8.65 5.55 1.20
CA PHE A 191 8.91 4.73 0.02
C PHE A 191 7.65 4.01 -0.44
N SER A 192 6.91 3.38 0.47
CA SER A 192 5.66 2.71 0.14
C SER A 192 4.68 3.66 -0.55
N HIS A 193 4.42 4.82 0.04
CA HIS A 193 3.49 5.81 -0.51
C HIS A 193 3.95 6.36 -1.86
N ARG A 194 5.21 6.76 -1.98
CA ARG A 194 5.80 7.30 -3.21
C ARG A 194 5.75 6.28 -4.35
N VAL A 195 6.06 5.02 -4.07
CA VAL A 195 6.00 3.95 -5.08
C VAL A 195 4.57 3.63 -5.49
N ILE A 196 3.61 3.62 -4.56
CA ILE A 196 2.19 3.46 -4.87
C ILE A 196 1.72 4.59 -5.81
N TRP A 197 2.02 5.84 -5.48
CA TRP A 197 1.66 6.98 -6.31
C TRP A 197 2.31 6.91 -7.69
N HIS A 198 3.60 6.61 -7.76
CA HIS A 198 4.33 6.39 -9.01
C HIS A 198 3.71 5.27 -9.86
N GLY A 199 3.37 4.17 -9.22
CA GLY A 199 2.73 3.03 -9.88
C GLY A 199 1.32 3.32 -10.41
N ARG A 200 0.59 4.25 -9.79
CA ARG A 200 -0.75 4.68 -10.24
C ARG A 200 -0.68 5.67 -11.39
N GLN A 201 0.27 6.58 -11.37
CA GLN A 201 0.30 7.75 -12.28
C GLN A 201 1.20 7.53 -13.50
N VAL A 202 2.37 6.94 -13.30
CA VAL A 202 3.44 6.86 -14.31
C VAL A 202 3.77 5.40 -14.65
N CYS A 203 4.23 4.62 -13.69
CA CYS A 203 4.65 3.24 -13.91
C CYS A 203 3.44 2.28 -13.90
N VAL A 204 2.44 2.56 -14.74
CA VAL A 204 1.20 1.77 -14.84
C VAL A 204 1.47 0.37 -15.39
N ALA A 205 0.51 -0.57 -15.20
CA ALA A 205 0.71 -1.99 -15.53
C ALA A 205 0.95 -2.23 -17.03
N ARG A 206 0.19 -1.55 -17.89
CA ARG A 206 0.29 -1.67 -19.34
C ARG A 206 0.75 -0.34 -19.94
N LYS A 207 1.77 -0.36 -20.80
CA LYS A 207 2.33 0.83 -21.46
C LYS A 207 2.72 1.93 -20.45
N PRO A 208 3.72 1.68 -19.57
CA PRO A 208 4.16 2.67 -18.61
C PRO A 208 4.62 3.96 -19.30
N LYS A 209 4.37 5.11 -18.67
CA LYS A 209 4.70 6.44 -19.18
C LYS A 209 6.16 6.77 -18.89
N CYS A 210 7.10 6.03 -19.48
CA CYS A 210 8.52 6.14 -19.16
C CYS A 210 9.13 7.49 -19.53
N VAL A 211 8.57 8.21 -20.50
CA VAL A 211 9.00 9.57 -20.86
C VAL A 211 8.80 10.57 -19.72
N ASP A 212 7.76 10.37 -18.88
CA ASP A 212 7.42 11.24 -17.76
C ASP A 212 8.04 10.73 -16.42
N CYS A 213 8.85 9.67 -16.48
CA CYS A 213 9.33 8.98 -15.28
C CYS A 213 10.56 9.68 -14.69
N ALA A 214 10.42 10.26 -13.49
CA ALA A 214 11.50 10.95 -12.79
C ALA A 214 12.70 10.05 -12.41
N ILE A 215 12.51 8.73 -12.45
CA ILE A 215 13.55 7.73 -12.15
C ILE A 215 13.89 6.86 -13.36
N GLU A 216 13.53 7.30 -14.57
CA GLU A 216 13.71 6.58 -15.81
C GLU A 216 15.15 6.09 -16.01
N LYS A 217 16.14 6.96 -15.79
CA LYS A 217 17.57 6.65 -15.97
C LYS A 217 18.10 5.54 -15.06
N PHE A 218 17.42 5.27 -13.96
CA PHE A 218 17.79 4.20 -13.02
C PHE A 218 17.02 2.90 -13.27
N CYS A 219 16.09 2.87 -14.24
CA CYS A 219 15.25 1.72 -14.55
C CYS A 219 15.81 0.97 -15.76
N PHE A 220 15.98 -0.36 -15.62
CA PHE A 220 16.47 -1.24 -16.68
C PHE A 220 15.43 -2.30 -17.09
N SER A 221 14.16 -2.09 -16.74
CA SER A 221 13.07 -3.01 -17.03
C SER A 221 12.97 -3.34 -18.53
N ALA A 222 12.73 -4.61 -18.84
CA ALA A 222 12.59 -5.08 -20.22
C ALA A 222 11.34 -4.52 -20.93
N ASP A 223 10.31 -4.14 -20.15
CA ASP A 223 9.06 -3.54 -20.67
C ASP A 223 9.07 -2.00 -20.68
N LYS A 224 10.23 -1.40 -20.51
CA LYS A 224 10.44 0.04 -20.60
C LYS A 224 10.12 0.58 -22.00
N THR A 225 9.38 1.68 -22.06
CA THR A 225 8.88 2.26 -23.32
C THR A 225 9.68 3.46 -23.81
N TYR A 226 10.62 3.97 -23.02
CA TYR A 226 11.48 5.11 -23.34
C TYR A 226 12.85 4.98 -22.68
N TRP A 227 13.91 5.49 -23.36
CA TRP A 227 15.30 5.48 -22.91
C TRP A 227 15.92 6.85 -23.14
N SER A 228 16.27 7.59 -22.08
CA SER A 228 16.96 8.88 -22.15
C SER A 228 18.47 8.72 -22.35
#